data_faf542b6f4426c316ed2b08065c28c1f
#
_entry.id   faf542b6f4426c316ed2b08065c28c1f
#
_cell.length_a   1.000
_cell.length_b   1.000
_cell.length_c   1.000
_cell.angle_alpha   90.00
_cell.angle_beta   90.00
_cell.angle_gamma   90.00
#
_symmetry.space_group_name_H-M   'P 1'
#
loop_
_entity.id
_entity.type
_entity.pdbx_description
1 polymer ?
#
loop_
_entity_poly.entity_id
_entity_poly.type
_entity_poly.pdbx_seq_one_letter_code
_entity_poly.pdbx_strand_id
1 'polypeptide(L)'
;MRYFLFIFITIPLISGGHMSNDSEKIISTYSLNFLSPDDVRKEELKASQGDSDAAFKLYKYYLFCEPKSYRKQHEWLIISANNGNAIAQYNLSRELESEGKVDESIQWLKKSAEHGNNYAQYQMSKYLLKIGDIRGSEYYLNLSADN
;
A
#
# COMPACT_ATOMS: atom_id res chain seq x y z
N MET A 1 34.30 -7.26 15.52
CA MET A 1 33.37 -7.96 16.42
C MET A 1 32.51 -6.90 17.12
N ARG A 2 31.27 -6.70 16.65
CA ARG A 2 30.31 -5.79 17.29
C ARG A 2 29.18 -6.66 17.84
N TYR A 3 29.16 -6.80 19.16
CA TYR A 3 28.13 -7.54 19.88
C TYR A 3 26.80 -6.80 19.78
N PHE A 4 25.78 -7.44 19.17
CA PHE A 4 24.40 -7.01 19.29
C PHE A 4 23.92 -7.35 20.69
N LEU A 5 23.76 -6.32 21.52
CA LEU A 5 23.16 -6.44 22.84
C LEU A 5 21.64 -6.62 22.62
N PHE A 6 21.15 -7.84 22.76
CA PHE A 6 19.72 -8.08 22.93
C PHE A 6 19.33 -7.58 24.32
N ILE A 7 18.71 -6.40 24.37
CA ILE A 7 18.08 -5.92 25.60
C ILE A 7 16.78 -6.71 25.75
N PHE A 8 16.82 -7.75 26.59
CA PHE A 8 15.59 -8.33 27.11
C PHE A 8 14.99 -7.32 28.10
N ILE A 9 13.99 -6.56 27.62
CA ILE A 9 13.15 -5.77 28.51
C ILE A 9 12.22 -6.77 29.19
N THR A 10 12.55 -7.16 30.42
CA THR A 10 11.61 -7.85 31.30
C THR A 10 10.54 -6.85 31.69
N ILE A 11 9.37 -6.96 31.05
CA ILE A 11 8.20 -6.19 31.43
C ILE A 11 7.70 -6.78 32.76
N PRO A 12 7.61 -5.98 33.86
CA PRO A 12 7.01 -6.46 35.08
C PRO A 12 5.52 -6.77 34.82
N LEU A 13 5.07 -7.90 35.35
CA LEU A 13 3.68 -8.30 35.32
C LEU A 13 2.87 -7.30 36.15
N ILE A 14 2.35 -6.25 35.53
CA ILE A 14 1.40 -5.35 36.17
C ILE A 14 0.03 -6.00 35.98
N SER A 15 -0.52 -6.48 37.06
CA SER A 15 -1.89 -6.98 37.15
C SER A 15 -2.89 -5.90 36.70
N GLY A 16 -3.71 -6.20 35.69
CA GLY A 16 -5.00 -5.55 35.50
C GLY A 16 -5.04 -4.24 34.70
N GLY A 17 -4.12 -4.01 33.75
CA GLY A 17 -4.25 -2.92 32.77
C GLY A 17 -4.83 -3.47 31.47
N HIS A 18 -5.95 -2.89 31.02
CA HIS A 18 -6.51 -3.12 29.70
C HIS A 18 -5.48 -2.67 28.65
N MET A 19 -4.74 -3.62 28.05
CA MET A 19 -3.82 -3.30 26.94
C MET A 19 -4.65 -2.72 25.80
N SER A 20 -4.32 -1.51 25.38
CA SER A 20 -5.05 -0.84 24.33
C SER A 20 -5.03 -1.68 23.04
N ASN A 21 -6.16 -1.73 22.36
CA ASN A 21 -6.40 -2.44 21.09
C ASN A 21 -5.38 -2.08 19.98
N ASP A 22 -4.64 -0.99 20.17
CA ASP A 22 -3.64 -0.47 19.22
C ASP A 22 -2.35 -1.30 19.16
N SER A 23 -1.91 -1.88 20.29
CA SER A 23 -0.71 -2.73 20.32
C SER A 23 -0.94 -4.06 19.60
N GLU A 24 -2.11 -4.67 19.78
CA GLU A 24 -2.49 -5.89 19.08
C GLU A 24 -2.65 -5.65 17.58
N LYS A 25 -3.18 -4.49 17.18
CA LYS A 25 -3.32 -4.11 15.78
C LYS A 25 -1.96 -3.91 15.09
N ILE A 26 -1.00 -3.30 15.78
CA ILE A 26 0.36 -3.10 15.26
C ILE A 26 1.06 -4.46 15.08
N ILE A 27 1.00 -5.34 16.08
CA ILE A 27 1.59 -6.68 16.01
C ILE A 27 0.96 -7.50 14.88
N SER A 28 -0.37 -7.45 14.70
CA SER A 28 -1.05 -8.17 13.63
C SER A 28 -0.68 -7.66 12.24
N THR A 29 -0.53 -6.35 12.06
CA THR A 29 -0.12 -5.74 10.79
C THR A 29 1.31 -6.13 10.41
N TYR A 30 2.24 -6.12 11.38
CA TYR A 30 3.61 -6.58 11.17
C TYR A 30 3.65 -8.06 10.78
N SER A 31 2.97 -8.92 11.55
CA SER A 31 2.98 -10.37 11.30
C SER A 31 2.35 -10.76 9.96
N LEU A 32 1.32 -10.03 9.52
CA LEU A 32 0.66 -10.26 8.23
C LEU A 32 1.51 -9.88 7.02
N ASN A 33 2.48 -8.97 7.19
CA ASN A 33 3.31 -8.49 6.10
C ASN A 33 4.77 -8.96 6.20
N PHE A 34 5.12 -9.71 7.26
CA PHE A 34 6.46 -10.26 7.42
C PHE A 34 6.73 -11.35 6.38
N LEU A 35 7.90 -11.25 5.74
CA LEU A 35 8.42 -12.26 4.82
C LEU A 35 9.77 -12.76 5.34
N SER A 36 9.98 -14.07 5.31
CA SER A 36 11.32 -14.61 5.53
C SER A 36 12.25 -14.21 4.38
N PRO A 37 13.58 -14.26 4.55
CA PRO A 37 14.51 -14.00 3.44
C PRO A 37 14.28 -14.88 2.21
N ASP A 38 13.83 -16.13 2.40
CA ASP A 38 13.51 -17.04 1.31
C ASP A 38 12.22 -16.64 0.61
N ASP A 39 11.20 -16.19 1.36
CA ASP A 39 9.96 -15.67 0.78
C ASP A 39 10.20 -14.38 0.00
N VAL A 40 11.05 -13.47 0.50
CA VAL A 40 11.45 -12.26 -0.24
C VAL A 40 12.02 -12.65 -1.60
N ARG A 41 13.01 -13.56 -1.66
CA ARG A 41 13.61 -14.02 -2.92
C ARG A 41 12.58 -14.65 -3.87
N LYS A 42 11.66 -15.43 -3.33
CA LYS A 42 10.59 -16.06 -4.10
C LYS A 42 9.62 -15.03 -4.71
N GLU A 43 9.23 -14.03 -3.92
CA GLU A 43 8.34 -12.96 -4.41
C GLU A 43 9.08 -12.02 -5.39
N GLU A 44 10.38 -11.76 -5.20
CA GLU A 44 11.21 -11.02 -6.16
C GLU A 44 11.26 -11.72 -7.53
N LEU A 45 11.40 -13.05 -7.55
CA LEU A 45 11.38 -13.82 -8.78
C LEU A 45 10.04 -13.71 -9.51
N LYS A 46 8.92 -13.85 -8.81
CA LYS A 46 7.58 -13.70 -9.41
C LYS A 46 7.35 -12.29 -9.93
N ALA A 47 7.71 -11.27 -9.14
CA ALA A 47 7.58 -9.88 -9.53
C ALA A 47 8.40 -9.55 -10.79
N SER A 48 9.60 -10.14 -10.94
CA SER A 48 10.41 -10.00 -12.15
C SER A 48 9.77 -10.63 -13.40
N GLN A 49 8.83 -11.56 -13.20
CA GLN A 49 8.02 -12.19 -14.25
C GLN A 49 6.71 -11.45 -14.53
N GLY A 50 6.50 -10.28 -13.90
CA GLY A 50 5.33 -9.44 -14.10
C GLY A 50 4.18 -9.67 -13.12
N ASP A 51 4.37 -10.50 -12.08
CA ASP A 51 3.36 -10.70 -11.04
C ASP A 51 3.20 -9.43 -10.19
N SER A 52 2.10 -8.73 -10.42
CA SER A 52 1.79 -7.46 -9.75
C SER A 52 1.51 -7.63 -8.25
N ASP A 53 0.94 -8.76 -7.85
CA ASP A 53 0.60 -9.04 -6.46
C ASP A 53 1.85 -9.43 -5.66
N ALA A 54 2.79 -10.15 -6.27
CA ALA A 54 4.10 -10.42 -5.68
C ALA A 54 4.86 -9.11 -5.43
N ALA A 55 4.87 -8.19 -6.40
CA ALA A 55 5.46 -6.86 -6.24
C ALA A 55 4.76 -6.06 -5.13
N PHE A 56 3.43 -6.11 -5.04
CA PHE A 56 2.67 -5.43 -3.98
C PHE A 56 2.95 -6.02 -2.60
N LYS A 57 3.18 -7.32 -2.52
CA LYS A 57 3.57 -8.00 -1.28
C LYS A 57 4.94 -7.55 -0.79
N LEU A 58 5.90 -7.40 -1.70
CA LEU A 58 7.22 -6.82 -1.40
C LEU A 58 7.11 -5.35 -0.95
N TYR A 59 6.31 -4.54 -1.65
CA TYR A 59 6.01 -3.16 -1.21
C TYR A 59 5.53 -3.12 0.24
N LYS A 60 4.54 -3.95 0.60
CA LYS A 60 4.03 -4.02 1.98
C LYS A 60 5.08 -4.48 2.99
N TYR A 61 5.90 -5.46 2.62
CA TYR A 61 6.99 -5.92 3.47
C TYR A 61 7.97 -4.77 3.78
N TYR A 62 8.42 -4.03 2.77
CA TYR A 62 9.32 -2.90 2.99
C TYR A 62 8.64 -1.72 3.69
N LEU A 63 7.34 -1.53 3.52
CA LEU A 63 6.56 -0.48 4.20
C LEU A 63 6.44 -0.75 5.71
N PHE A 64 6.12 -1.98 6.10
CA PHE A 64 5.76 -2.31 7.48
C PHE A 64 6.88 -2.98 8.27
N CYS A 65 7.73 -3.76 7.62
CA CYS A 65 8.74 -4.56 8.30
C CYS A 65 10.16 -3.99 8.14
N GLU A 66 10.43 -3.26 7.07
CA GLU A 66 11.73 -2.64 6.77
C GLU A 66 11.60 -1.14 6.45
N PRO A 67 11.01 -0.31 7.35
CA PRO A 67 10.63 1.08 7.04
C PRO A 67 11.82 2.00 6.72
N LYS A 68 13.05 1.59 7.04
CA LYS A 68 14.27 2.32 6.66
C LYS A 68 14.64 2.14 5.18
N SER A 69 14.00 1.23 4.49
CA SER A 69 14.24 0.91 3.08
C SER A 69 13.25 1.62 2.16
N TYR A 70 12.99 2.92 2.38
CA TYR A 70 12.05 3.72 1.59
C TYR A 70 12.27 3.58 0.07
N ARG A 71 13.53 3.56 -0.39
CA ARG A 71 13.85 3.38 -1.80
C ARG A 71 13.29 2.06 -2.36
N LYS A 72 13.50 0.95 -1.66
CA LYS A 72 12.97 -0.37 -2.08
C LYS A 72 11.44 -0.40 -2.02
N GLN A 73 10.85 0.18 -0.98
CA GLN A 73 9.40 0.35 -0.89
C GLN A 73 8.85 1.03 -2.14
N HIS A 74 9.41 2.18 -2.52
CA HIS A 74 8.96 2.94 -3.68
C HIS A 74 9.20 2.20 -5.00
N GLU A 75 10.36 1.54 -5.17
CA GLU A 75 10.66 0.71 -6.34
C GLU A 75 9.60 -0.40 -6.53
N TRP A 76 9.25 -1.13 -5.48
CA TRP A 76 8.24 -2.19 -5.54
C TRP A 76 6.82 -1.66 -5.75
N LEU A 77 6.50 -0.49 -5.21
CA LEU A 77 5.22 0.17 -5.50
C LEU A 77 5.08 0.48 -6.99
N ILE A 78 6.11 1.07 -7.61
CA ILE A 78 6.12 1.38 -9.04
C ILE A 78 6.00 0.11 -9.89
N ILE A 79 6.75 -0.94 -9.56
CA ILE A 79 6.70 -2.22 -10.30
C ILE A 79 5.29 -2.81 -10.21
N SER A 80 4.69 -2.84 -9.03
CA SER A 80 3.34 -3.35 -8.82
C SER A 80 2.28 -2.55 -9.60
N ALA A 81 2.36 -1.22 -9.55
CA ALA A 81 1.44 -0.33 -10.27
C ALA A 81 1.56 -0.49 -11.79
N ASN A 82 2.78 -0.58 -12.32
CA ASN A 82 3.03 -0.80 -13.74
C ASN A 82 2.49 -2.15 -14.24
N ASN A 83 2.55 -3.17 -13.38
CA ASN A 83 2.03 -4.51 -13.69
C ASN A 83 0.52 -4.66 -13.40
N GLY A 84 -0.19 -3.57 -13.09
CA GLY A 84 -1.65 -3.53 -13.07
C GLY A 84 -2.31 -3.73 -11.71
N ASN A 85 -1.57 -3.83 -10.60
CA ASN A 85 -2.21 -3.92 -9.30
C ASN A 85 -2.95 -2.61 -8.97
N ALA A 86 -4.28 -2.70 -8.86
CA ALA A 86 -5.15 -1.54 -8.67
C ALA A 86 -4.87 -0.77 -7.37
N ILE A 87 -4.53 -1.48 -6.29
CA ILE A 87 -4.22 -0.85 -4.99
C ILE A 87 -2.88 -0.11 -5.07
N ALA A 88 -1.87 -0.72 -5.72
CA ALA A 88 -0.57 -0.07 -5.94
C ALA A 88 -0.72 1.19 -6.79
N GLN A 89 -1.54 1.16 -7.85
CA GLN A 89 -1.85 2.33 -8.68
C GLN A 89 -2.50 3.46 -7.87
N TYR A 90 -3.43 3.13 -6.97
CA TYR A 90 -4.02 4.10 -6.06
C TYR A 90 -2.98 4.68 -5.10
N ASN A 91 -2.15 3.86 -4.49
CA ASN A 91 -1.11 4.32 -3.58
C ASN A 91 -0.10 5.23 -4.29
N LEU A 92 0.31 4.87 -5.52
CA LEU A 92 1.21 5.69 -6.34
C LEU A 92 0.57 7.03 -6.71
N SER A 93 -0.73 7.06 -7.04
CA SER A 93 -1.43 8.32 -7.28
C SER A 93 -1.41 9.23 -6.05
N ARG A 94 -1.56 8.66 -4.85
CA ARG A 94 -1.51 9.42 -3.59
C ARG A 94 -0.11 9.97 -3.27
N GLU A 95 0.95 9.19 -3.55
CA GLU A 95 2.33 9.69 -3.41
C GLU A 95 2.59 10.87 -4.36
N LEU A 96 2.24 10.73 -5.63
CA LEU A 96 2.41 11.77 -6.64
C LEU A 96 1.61 13.04 -6.31
N GLU A 97 0.39 12.89 -5.78
CA GLU A 97 -0.40 14.03 -5.30
C GLU A 97 0.32 14.78 -4.17
N SER A 98 0.89 14.06 -3.23
CA SER A 98 1.64 14.66 -2.11
C SER A 98 2.92 15.38 -2.55
N GLU A 99 3.50 14.96 -3.68
CA GLU A 99 4.65 15.60 -4.32
C GLU A 99 4.25 16.80 -5.22
N GLY A 100 2.96 17.09 -5.35
CA GLY A 100 2.43 18.15 -6.23
C GLY A 100 2.39 17.78 -7.72
N LYS A 101 2.63 16.53 -8.08
CA LYS A 101 2.57 16.00 -9.46
C LYS A 101 1.14 15.62 -9.82
N VAL A 102 0.25 16.63 -9.86
CA VAL A 102 -1.21 16.42 -9.93
C VAL A 102 -1.62 15.69 -11.21
N ASP A 103 -1.08 16.04 -12.35
CA ASP A 103 -1.45 15.44 -13.65
C ASP A 103 -1.10 13.94 -13.69
N GLU A 104 0.09 13.57 -13.22
CA GLU A 104 0.50 12.18 -13.13
C GLU A 104 -0.34 11.41 -12.11
N SER A 105 -0.64 12.03 -10.97
CA SER A 105 -1.53 11.47 -9.95
C SER A 105 -2.90 11.11 -10.52
N ILE A 106 -3.53 12.00 -11.29
CA ILE A 106 -4.83 11.76 -11.91
C ILE A 106 -4.77 10.60 -12.92
N GLN A 107 -3.69 10.49 -13.69
CA GLN A 107 -3.51 9.37 -14.62
C GLN A 107 -3.45 8.03 -13.89
N TRP A 108 -2.71 7.94 -12.78
CA TRP A 108 -2.65 6.73 -11.98
C TRP A 108 -3.95 6.45 -11.24
N LEU A 109 -4.62 7.49 -10.75
CA LEU A 109 -5.95 7.36 -10.14
C LEU A 109 -6.96 6.77 -11.11
N LYS A 110 -6.97 7.24 -12.36
CA LYS A 110 -7.83 6.72 -13.42
C LYS A 110 -7.55 5.25 -13.71
N LYS A 111 -6.28 4.86 -13.89
CA LYS A 111 -5.89 3.45 -14.09
C LYS A 111 -6.38 2.56 -12.94
N SER A 112 -6.19 3.01 -11.71
CA SER A 112 -6.66 2.29 -10.52
C SER A 112 -8.17 2.10 -10.51
N ALA A 113 -8.93 3.14 -10.86
CA ALA A 113 -10.38 3.09 -10.96
C ALA A 113 -10.85 2.13 -12.06
N GLU A 114 -10.19 2.13 -13.21
CA GLU A 114 -10.45 1.22 -14.34
C GLU A 114 -10.14 -0.24 -13.99
N HIS A 115 -9.15 -0.48 -13.11
CA HIS A 115 -8.82 -1.80 -12.59
C HIS A 115 -9.66 -2.21 -11.35
N GLY A 116 -10.73 -1.48 -11.05
CA GLY A 116 -11.72 -1.88 -10.07
C GLY A 116 -11.43 -1.50 -8.62
N ASN A 117 -10.48 -0.59 -8.37
CA ASN A 117 -10.30 -0.07 -7.01
C ASN A 117 -11.43 0.91 -6.67
N ASN A 118 -12.31 0.53 -5.75
CA ASN A 118 -13.48 1.34 -5.37
C ASN A 118 -13.12 2.69 -4.73
N TYR A 119 -12.03 2.77 -3.97
CA TYR A 119 -11.54 4.06 -3.46
C TYR A 119 -11.10 5.00 -4.59
N ALA A 120 -10.41 4.46 -5.61
CA ALA A 120 -9.99 5.23 -6.77
C ALA A 120 -11.21 5.68 -7.60
N GLN A 121 -12.22 4.82 -7.78
CA GLN A 121 -13.48 5.15 -8.43
C GLN A 121 -14.17 6.32 -7.71
N TYR A 122 -14.32 6.25 -6.40
CA TYR A 122 -14.89 7.32 -5.61
C TYR A 122 -14.08 8.63 -5.72
N GLN A 123 -12.76 8.58 -5.62
CA GLN A 123 -11.93 9.79 -5.77
C GLN A 123 -12.00 10.36 -7.20
N MET A 124 -12.07 9.48 -8.22
CA MET A 124 -12.23 9.89 -9.60
C MET A 124 -13.57 10.60 -9.84
N SER A 125 -14.67 10.09 -9.23
CA SER A 125 -15.97 10.76 -9.30
C SER A 125 -15.92 12.18 -8.71
N LYS A 126 -15.27 12.34 -7.55
CA LYS A 126 -15.10 13.66 -6.92
C LYS A 126 -14.28 14.62 -7.79
N TYR A 127 -13.21 14.12 -8.40
CA TYR A 127 -12.40 14.92 -9.30
C TYR A 127 -13.20 15.41 -10.52
N LEU A 128 -13.93 14.50 -11.17
CA LEU A 128 -14.76 14.82 -12.34
C LEU A 128 -15.88 15.80 -12.00
N LEU A 129 -16.50 15.65 -10.84
CA LEU A 129 -17.50 16.61 -10.36
C LEU A 129 -16.89 18.02 -10.19
N LYS A 130 -15.67 18.11 -9.65
CA LYS A 130 -14.97 19.38 -9.45
C LYS A 130 -14.67 20.12 -10.77
N ILE A 131 -14.39 19.38 -11.83
CA ILE A 131 -14.14 19.97 -13.18
C ILE A 131 -15.38 20.09 -14.04
N GLY A 132 -16.57 19.77 -13.49
CA GLY A 132 -17.87 19.93 -14.16
C GLY A 132 -18.29 18.77 -15.07
N ASP A 133 -17.55 17.67 -15.09
CA ASP A 133 -17.96 16.44 -15.77
C ASP A 133 -18.92 15.60 -14.91
N ILE A 134 -20.19 16.00 -14.93
CA ILE A 134 -21.24 15.37 -14.13
C ILE A 134 -21.47 13.91 -14.56
N ARG A 135 -21.47 13.63 -15.88
CA ARG A 135 -21.72 12.25 -16.38
C ARG A 135 -20.61 11.29 -15.99
N GLY A 136 -19.36 11.72 -16.14
CA GLY A 136 -18.21 10.95 -15.72
C GLY A 136 -18.20 10.71 -14.20
N SER A 137 -18.59 11.73 -13.42
CA SER A 137 -18.72 11.61 -11.97
C SER A 137 -19.76 10.56 -11.56
N GLU A 138 -20.96 10.61 -12.13
CA GLU A 138 -22.03 9.62 -11.87
C GLU A 138 -21.61 8.19 -12.26
N TYR A 139 -20.93 8.04 -13.38
CA TYR A 139 -20.40 6.73 -13.83
C TYR A 139 -19.47 6.12 -12.79
N TYR A 140 -18.44 6.85 -12.34
CA TYR A 140 -17.49 6.32 -11.35
C TYR A 140 -18.09 6.17 -9.96
N LEU A 141 -19.06 7.02 -9.58
CA LEU A 141 -19.77 6.88 -8.31
C LEU A 141 -20.57 5.58 -8.27
N ASN A 142 -21.29 5.27 -9.32
CA ASN A 142 -22.05 4.01 -9.42
C ASN A 142 -21.12 2.80 -9.37
N LEU A 143 -20.00 2.81 -10.13
CA LEU A 143 -19.01 1.72 -10.06
C LEU A 143 -18.46 1.51 -8.64
N SER A 144 -18.27 2.59 -7.87
CA SER A 144 -17.74 2.48 -6.50
C SER A 144 -18.73 1.93 -5.49
N ALA A 145 -20.02 1.97 -5.80
CA ALA A 145 -21.10 1.47 -4.93
C ALA A 145 -21.42 -0.02 -5.17
N ASP A 146 -21.14 -0.52 -6.38
CA ASP A 146 -21.45 -1.89 -6.80
C ASP A 146 -20.37 -2.92 -6.38
N ASN A 147 -19.24 -2.47 -5.77
CA ASN A 147 -18.12 -3.26 -5.29
C ASN A 147 -18.01 -3.20 -3.76
#